data_a9a8fc48fe267c19a11115411df9388a
#
_entry.id   a9a8fc48fe267c19a11115411df9388a
#
_cell.length_a   1.000
_cell.length_b   1.000
_cell.length_c   1.000
_cell.angle_alpha   90.00
_cell.angle_beta   90.00
_cell.angle_gamma   90.00
#
_symmetry.space_group_name_H-M   'P 1'
#
loop_
_entity.id
_entity.type
_entity.pdbx_description
1 polymer ?
#
loop_
_entity_poly.entity_id
_entity_poly.type
_entity_poly.pdbx_seq_one_letter_code
_entity_poly.pdbx_strand_id
1 'polypeptide(L)' 'LMNIEDPIDDWNIHLEIGITDARTMHRLITFALENGYDKDDKVYLEEMKSQFYAMLLEYSFTHIDHE' A
#
# COMPACT_ATOMS: atom_id res chain seq x y z
N LEU A 1 -0.74 -16.75 27.16
CA LEU A 1 -0.94 -16.68 26.77
C LEU A 1 -1.20 -17.06 26.05
N MET A 2 -1.20 -17.53 26.01
CA MET A 2 -1.42 -17.79 25.29
C MET A 2 -1.16 -17.92 24.15
N ASN A 3 -1.25 -18.41 23.72
CA ASN A 3 -1.00 -18.41 22.46
C ASN A 3 -0.72 -17.13 22.04
N ILE A 4 0.28 -16.65 22.19
CA ILE A 4 0.58 -15.32 22.00
C ILE A 4 0.80 -14.98 20.59
N GLU A 5 1.30 -15.88 19.80
CA GLU A 5 1.54 -15.59 18.42
C GLU A 5 0.26 -15.36 17.67
N ASP A 6 -0.81 -15.99 18.10
CA ASP A 6 -2.06 -15.81 17.40
C ASP A 6 -2.55 -14.39 17.43
N PRO A 7 -2.53 -13.72 18.57
CA PRO A 7 -2.96 -12.33 18.59
C PRO A 7 -2.12 -11.46 17.68
N ILE A 8 -0.85 -11.77 17.56
CA ILE A 8 0.00 -10.95 16.72
C ILE A 8 -0.38 -11.12 15.27
N ASP A 9 -0.63 -12.35 14.86
CA ASP A 9 -0.99 -12.61 13.48
C ASP A 9 -2.32 -12.00 13.13
N ASP A 10 -3.21 -11.91 14.08
CA ASP A 10 -4.54 -11.39 13.81
C ASP A 10 -4.65 -9.91 14.06
N TRP A 11 -3.59 -9.30 14.50
CA TRP A 11 -3.63 -7.90 14.85
C TRP A 11 -3.42 -7.08 13.61
N ASN A 12 -4.47 -6.49 13.12
CA ASN A 12 -4.42 -5.67 11.93
C ASN A 12 -4.55 -4.22 12.31
N ILE A 13 -3.86 -3.39 11.57
CA ILE A 13 -3.89 -1.96 11.81
C ILE A 13 -4.62 -1.31 10.65
N HIS A 14 -5.60 -0.50 10.98
CA HIS A 14 -6.37 0.20 9.96
C HIS A 14 -5.89 1.63 9.89
N LEU A 15 -5.63 2.08 8.65
CA LEU A 15 -5.20 3.45 8.44
C LEU A 15 -6.18 4.13 7.54
N GLU A 16 -6.50 5.38 7.88
CA GLU A 16 -7.32 6.19 7.01
C GLU A 16 -6.41 7.20 6.35
N ILE A 17 -6.25 7.11 5.06
CA ILE A 17 -5.41 8.07 4.35
C ILE A 17 -6.20 8.61 3.17
N GLY A 18 -5.88 9.83 2.78
CA GLY A 18 -6.54 10.44 1.64
C GLY A 18 -5.90 10.00 0.34
N ILE A 19 -6.54 10.41 -0.76
CA ILE A 19 -6.04 10.02 -2.06
C ILE A 19 -4.67 10.63 -2.34
N THR A 20 -4.42 11.80 -1.79
CA THR A 20 -3.11 12.42 -1.96
C THR A 20 -2.02 11.58 -1.30
N ASP A 21 -2.33 11.05 -0.12
CA ASP A 21 -1.38 10.20 0.57
C ASP A 21 -1.14 8.90 -0.19
N ALA A 22 -2.20 8.35 -0.76
CA ALA A 22 -2.06 7.12 -1.53
C ALA A 22 -1.16 7.35 -2.75
N ARG A 23 -1.33 8.48 -3.40
CA ARG A 23 -0.46 8.80 -4.54
C ARG A 23 0.99 8.95 -4.10
N THR A 24 1.19 9.60 -2.98
CA THR A 24 2.53 9.79 -2.47
C THR A 24 3.17 8.46 -2.13
N MET A 25 2.42 7.58 -1.46
CA MET A 25 2.95 6.28 -1.11
C MET A 25 3.30 5.47 -2.35
N HIS A 26 2.44 5.49 -3.34
CA HIS A 26 2.72 4.76 -4.56
C HIS A 26 3.98 5.29 -5.23
N ARG A 27 4.13 6.60 -5.26
CA ARG A 27 5.31 7.19 -5.87
C ARG A 27 6.57 6.82 -5.13
N LEU A 28 6.52 6.86 -3.80
CA LEU A 28 7.70 6.54 -3.01
C LEU A 28 8.08 5.07 -3.11
N ILE A 29 7.08 4.20 -3.13
CA ILE A 29 7.35 2.78 -3.28
C ILE A 29 7.96 2.51 -4.65
N THR A 30 7.41 3.14 -5.68
CA THR A 30 7.96 2.98 -7.02
C THR A 30 9.40 3.47 -7.06
N PHE A 31 9.67 4.61 -6.44
CA PHE A 31 11.01 5.15 -6.41
C PHE A 31 11.97 4.18 -5.71
N ALA A 32 11.54 3.61 -4.61
CA ALA A 32 12.40 2.68 -3.88
C ALA A 32 12.72 1.46 -4.73
N LEU A 33 11.73 0.95 -5.42
CA LEU A 33 11.94 -0.23 -6.25
C LEU A 33 12.86 0.08 -7.43
N GLU A 34 12.68 1.24 -8.04
CA GLU A 34 13.49 1.59 -9.20
C GLU A 34 14.91 1.92 -8.85
N ASN A 35 15.15 2.33 -7.62
CA ASN A 35 16.48 2.72 -7.21
C ASN A 35 17.16 1.71 -6.30
N GLY A 36 16.60 0.53 -6.18
CA GLY A 36 17.28 -0.53 -5.46
C GLY A 36 17.27 -0.39 -3.96
N TYR A 37 16.33 0.35 -3.42
CA TYR A 37 16.22 0.48 -1.98
C TYR A 37 15.38 -0.61 -1.38
N ASP A 38 15.07 -1.64 -2.18
CA ASP A 38 14.14 -2.68 -1.72
C ASP A 38 14.84 -3.85 -1.05
N LYS A 39 16.09 -4.07 -1.33
CA LYS A 39 16.85 -5.13 -0.69
C LYS A 39 16.00 -6.34 -0.36
N ASP A 40 15.78 -6.57 0.93
CA ASP A 40 15.04 -7.75 1.37
C ASP A 40 13.54 -7.56 1.31
N ASP A 41 13.08 -6.38 0.96
CA ASP A 41 11.66 -6.06 0.99
C ASP A 41 11.04 -5.98 -0.40
N LYS A 42 11.72 -6.50 -1.40
CA LYS A 42 11.26 -6.33 -2.76
C LYS A 42 9.86 -6.90 -2.98
N VAL A 43 9.64 -8.11 -2.53
CA VAL A 43 8.34 -8.73 -2.72
C VAL A 43 7.25 -7.94 -2.00
N TYR A 44 7.56 -7.52 -0.79
CA TYR A 44 6.61 -6.75 -0.02
C TYR A 44 6.29 -5.43 -0.72
N LEU A 45 7.32 -4.74 -1.20
CA LEU A 45 7.11 -3.46 -1.85
C LEU A 45 6.36 -3.60 -3.16
N GLU A 46 6.63 -4.66 -3.90
CA GLU A 46 5.89 -4.89 -5.14
C GLU A 46 4.43 -5.14 -4.86
N GLU A 47 4.15 -5.87 -3.81
CA GLU A 47 2.77 -6.11 -3.42
C GLU A 47 2.07 -4.84 -2.99
N MET A 48 2.76 -4.03 -2.20
CA MET A 48 2.19 -2.77 -1.77
C MET A 48 1.97 -1.83 -2.94
N LYS A 49 2.90 -1.83 -3.88
CA LYS A 49 2.75 -1.01 -5.06
C LYS A 49 1.48 -1.38 -5.82
N SER A 50 1.25 -2.68 -5.97
CA SER A 50 0.06 -3.14 -6.67
C SER A 50 -1.21 -2.72 -5.94
N GLN A 51 -1.20 -2.81 -4.63
CA GLN A 51 -2.38 -2.44 -3.86
C GLN A 51 -2.67 -0.95 -3.96
N PHE A 52 -1.65 -0.13 -3.85
CA PHE A 52 -1.86 1.30 -3.99
C PHE A 52 -2.28 1.66 -5.40
N TYR A 53 -1.73 0.98 -6.38
CA TYR A 53 -2.14 1.22 -7.76
C TYR A 53 -3.61 0.89 -7.96
N ALA A 54 -4.06 -0.22 -7.39
CA ALA A 54 -5.46 -0.60 -7.49
C ALA A 54 -6.36 0.44 -6.82
N MET A 55 -5.94 0.96 -5.69
CA MET A 55 -6.70 2.01 -5.02
C MET A 55 -6.82 3.25 -5.89
N LEU A 56 -5.73 3.63 -6.54
CA LEU A 56 -5.74 4.81 -7.38
C LEU A 56 -6.61 4.61 -8.60
N LEU A 57 -6.60 3.40 -9.16
CA LEU A 57 -7.47 3.10 -10.28
C LEU A 57 -8.93 3.16 -9.86
N GLU A 58 -9.24 2.61 -8.71
CA GLU A 58 -10.60 2.63 -8.22
C GLU A 58 -11.08 4.05 -7.99
N TYR A 59 -10.22 4.88 -7.45
CA TYR A 59 -10.56 6.28 -7.27
C TYR A 59 -10.83 6.95 -8.60
N SER A 60 -10.00 6.67 -9.59
CA SER A 60 -10.18 7.27 -10.92
C SER A 60 -11.49 6.85 -11.54
N PHE A 61 -11.84 5.59 -11.45
CA PHE A 61 -13.09 5.13 -11.99
C PHE A 61 -14.27 5.77 -11.29
N THR A 62 -14.16 5.93 -9.98
CA THR A 62 -15.27 6.47 -9.22
C THR A 62 -15.49 7.94 -9.51
N HIS A 63 -14.42 8.66 -9.79
CA HIS A 63 -14.52 10.12 -9.88
C HIS A 63 -14.45 10.68 -11.29
N ILE A 64 -14.24 9.82 -12.26
CA ILE A 64 -14.05 10.32 -13.59
C ILE A 64 -15.34 10.86 -14.21
N ASP A 65 -16.45 10.34 -13.75
CA ASP A 65 -17.72 10.75 -14.33
C ASP A 65 -18.23 12.03 -13.73
N HIS A 66 -17.55 12.59 -12.81
CA HIS A 66 -18.01 13.81 -12.18
C HIS A 66 -17.59 15.03 -12.96
N GLU A 67 -16.99 14.84 -14.08
CA GLU A 67 -16.63 15.97 -14.88
C GLU A 67 -17.79 16.45 -15.70
#